data_f40b0fed6fe898ad933590c83f30230c
#
_entry.id   f40b0fed6fe898ad933590c83f30230c
#
_cell.length_a   1.000
_cell.length_b   1.000
_cell.length_c   1.000
_cell.angle_alpha   90.00
_cell.angle_beta   90.00
_cell.angle_gamma   90.00
#
_symmetry.space_group_name_H-M   'P 1'
#
loop_
_entity.id
_entity.type
_entity.pdbx_description
1 polymer ?
#
loop_
_entity_poly.entity_id
_entity_poly.type
_entity_poly.pdbx_seq_one_letter_code
_entity_poly.pdbx_strand_id
1 'polypeptide(L)'
;MTKTILIIEDDKFLRELICQKLIKEGYEVCEAIDGEEGVKKIKEAKPDLVLLDLILPGIDGFEVLSKIKEDPETKSIPVIILSNLGQKEDVEKGLKLGAADYLIKAHFTPGEIIDKIRNILK
;
A
#
# COMPACT_ATOMS: atom_id res chain seq x y z
N MET A 1 -1.82 -16.40 13.45
CA MET A 1 -0.75 -15.38 13.51
C MET A 1 -1.26 -14.05 12.97
N THR A 2 -0.86 -12.97 13.64
CA THR A 2 -1.29 -11.64 13.26
C THR A 2 -0.57 -11.17 11.99
N LYS A 3 -1.31 -10.67 11.03
CA LYS A 3 -0.73 -10.10 9.81
C LYS A 3 -0.43 -8.63 10.00
N THR A 4 0.64 -8.16 9.42
CA THR A 4 1.08 -6.77 9.48
C THR A 4 0.88 -6.07 8.15
N ILE A 5 0.24 -4.90 8.17
CA ILE A 5 0.00 -4.08 6.99
C ILE A 5 0.82 -2.80 7.13
N LEU A 6 1.56 -2.44 6.09
CA LEU A 6 2.22 -1.13 6.01
C LEU A 6 1.39 -0.22 5.12
N ILE A 7 1.02 0.96 5.63
CA ILE A 7 0.31 1.97 4.85
C ILE A 7 1.27 3.11 4.54
N ILE A 8 1.45 3.40 3.26
CA ILE A 8 2.27 4.52 2.79
C ILE A 8 1.32 5.54 2.18
N GLU A 9 1.01 6.59 2.93
CA GLU A 9 -0.02 7.57 2.60
C GLU A 9 0.26 8.87 3.34
N ASP A 10 0.33 9.99 2.62
CA ASP A 10 0.58 11.29 3.25
C ASP A 10 -0.69 11.99 3.77
N ASP A 11 -1.86 11.61 3.28
CA ASP A 11 -3.13 12.15 3.78
C ASP A 11 -3.40 11.57 5.18
N LYS A 12 -3.20 12.40 6.18
CA LYS A 12 -3.34 11.98 7.58
C LYS A 12 -4.72 11.43 7.91
N PHE A 13 -5.78 12.09 7.43
CA PHE A 13 -7.14 11.69 7.73
C PHE A 13 -7.44 10.30 7.17
N LEU A 14 -7.13 10.09 5.90
CA LEU A 14 -7.37 8.80 5.26
C LEU A 14 -6.51 7.71 5.89
N ARG A 15 -5.24 8.00 6.15
CA ARG A 15 -4.32 7.04 6.77
C ARG A 15 -4.85 6.58 8.14
N GLU A 16 -5.24 7.52 8.98
CA GLU A 16 -5.76 7.18 10.31
C GLU A 16 -7.05 6.38 10.23
N LEU A 17 -7.94 6.73 9.31
CA LEU A 17 -9.20 6.03 9.14
C LEU A 17 -8.98 4.56 8.75
N ILE A 18 -8.11 4.32 7.78
CA ILE A 18 -7.79 2.96 7.33
C ILE A 18 -7.07 2.18 8.44
N CYS A 19 -6.13 2.83 9.13
CA CYS A 19 -5.42 2.20 10.25
C CYS A 19 -6.38 1.71 11.32
N GLN A 20 -7.32 2.55 11.74
CA GLN A 20 -8.29 2.18 12.76
C GLN A 20 -9.14 0.99 12.34
N LYS A 21 -9.57 0.97 11.08
CA LYS A 21 -10.36 -0.14 10.58
C LYS A 21 -9.57 -1.45 10.51
N LEU A 22 -8.32 -1.38 10.10
CA LEU A 22 -7.45 -2.55 10.05
C LEU A 22 -7.17 -3.10 11.45
N ILE A 23 -6.91 -2.23 12.39
CA ILE A 23 -6.69 -2.64 13.79
C ILE A 23 -7.92 -3.35 14.33
N LYS A 24 -9.10 -2.84 14.05
CA LYS A 24 -10.36 -3.48 14.45
C LYS A 24 -10.50 -4.88 13.88
N GLU A 25 -9.97 -5.11 12.69
CA GLU A 25 -10.03 -6.41 12.04
C GLU A 25 -8.94 -7.38 12.51
N GLY A 26 -8.09 -6.93 13.45
CA GLY A 26 -7.07 -7.78 14.04
C GLY A 26 -5.69 -7.69 13.38
N TYR A 27 -5.48 -6.75 12.48
CA TYR A 27 -4.17 -6.54 11.85
C TYR A 27 -3.28 -5.65 12.70
N GLU A 28 -1.98 -5.86 12.61
CA GLU A 28 -1.00 -4.89 13.09
C GLU A 28 -0.72 -3.93 11.93
N VAL A 29 -0.53 -2.64 12.26
CA VAL A 29 -0.39 -1.60 11.23
C VAL A 29 0.86 -0.78 11.48
N CYS A 30 1.64 -0.58 10.42
CA CYS A 30 2.75 0.37 10.39
C CYS A 30 2.36 1.48 9.41
N GLU A 31 2.87 2.70 9.65
CA GLU A 31 2.53 3.85 8.81
C GLU A 31 3.79 4.53 8.30
N ALA A 32 3.71 5.05 7.08
CA ALA A 32 4.74 5.90 6.50
C ALA A 32 4.05 7.06 5.77
N ILE A 33 4.63 8.24 5.86
CA ILE A 33 4.03 9.46 5.30
C ILE A 33 4.66 9.88 3.97
N ASP A 34 5.76 9.25 3.58
CA ASP A 34 6.42 9.53 2.31
C ASP A 34 7.10 8.27 1.78
N GLY A 35 7.65 8.38 0.57
CA GLY A 35 8.23 7.23 -0.11
C GLY A 35 9.50 6.70 0.54
N GLU A 36 10.38 7.59 1.00
CA GLU A 36 11.64 7.17 1.64
C GLU A 36 11.36 6.42 2.94
N GLU A 37 10.46 6.95 3.76
CA GLU A 37 10.05 6.28 5.00
C GLU A 37 9.42 4.92 4.70
N GLY A 38 8.61 4.87 3.63
CA GLY A 38 7.97 3.62 3.21
C GLY A 38 8.99 2.55 2.84
N VAL A 39 9.99 2.89 2.04
CA VAL A 39 11.04 1.94 1.64
C VAL A 39 11.81 1.45 2.87
N LYS A 40 12.12 2.37 3.78
CA LYS A 40 12.82 2.01 5.02
C LYS A 40 12.01 1.04 5.87
N LYS A 41 10.74 1.36 6.08
CA LYS A 41 9.87 0.54 6.94
C LYS A 41 9.55 -0.82 6.36
N ILE A 42 9.47 -0.93 5.05
CA ILE A 42 9.22 -2.23 4.44
C ILE A 42 10.36 -3.22 4.71
N LYS A 43 11.59 -2.72 4.73
CA LYS A 43 12.75 -3.56 5.05
C LYS A 43 12.82 -3.90 6.54
N GLU A 44 12.47 -2.96 7.39
CA GLU A 44 12.50 -3.15 8.84
C GLU A 44 11.39 -4.05 9.35
N ALA A 45 10.16 -3.78 8.93
CA ALA A 45 8.98 -4.45 9.45
C ALA A 45 8.63 -5.72 8.69
N LYS A 46 9.04 -5.84 7.43
CA LYS A 46 8.69 -6.94 6.55
C LYS A 46 7.20 -7.27 6.63
N PRO A 47 6.33 -6.30 6.25
CA PRO A 47 4.89 -6.51 6.38
C PRO A 47 4.38 -7.61 5.46
N ASP A 48 3.19 -8.08 5.75
CA ASP A 48 2.54 -9.09 4.92
C ASP A 48 1.87 -8.49 3.69
N LEU A 49 1.60 -7.18 3.71
CA LEU A 49 1.01 -6.45 2.59
C LEU A 49 1.33 -4.96 2.74
N VAL A 50 1.49 -4.28 1.62
CA VAL A 50 1.69 -2.83 1.57
C VAL A 50 0.51 -2.18 0.84
N LEU A 51 -0.06 -1.15 1.47
CA LEU A 51 -1.04 -0.29 0.83
C LEU A 51 -0.31 1.01 0.48
N LEU A 52 -0.23 1.33 -0.81
CA LEU A 52 0.67 2.37 -1.33
C LEU A 52 -0.08 3.40 -2.15
N ASP A 53 0.04 4.68 -1.74
CA ASP A 53 -0.38 5.78 -2.61
C ASP A 53 0.75 6.10 -3.59
N LEU A 54 0.39 6.61 -4.76
CA LEU A 54 1.36 6.99 -5.78
C LEU A 54 1.79 8.44 -5.69
N ILE A 55 0.91 9.31 -5.17
CA ILE A 55 1.21 10.73 -5.04
C ILE A 55 1.75 10.98 -3.64
N LEU A 56 3.07 10.99 -3.52
CA LEU A 56 3.77 11.11 -2.23
C LEU A 56 4.80 12.24 -2.30
N PRO A 57 5.10 12.88 -1.15
CA PRO A 57 6.24 13.80 -1.12
C PRO A 57 7.55 13.02 -1.30
N GLY A 58 8.54 13.66 -1.91
CA GLY A 58 9.81 13.02 -2.19
C GLY A 58 9.73 12.11 -3.41
N ILE A 59 10.13 10.85 -3.25
CA ILE A 59 10.02 9.88 -4.35
C ILE A 59 8.56 9.48 -4.53
N ASP A 60 8.12 9.33 -5.77
CA ASP A 60 6.73 8.97 -6.03
C ASP A 60 6.48 7.48 -5.78
N GLY A 61 5.19 7.10 -5.73
CA GLY A 61 4.83 5.73 -5.41
C GLY A 61 5.23 4.70 -6.46
N PHE A 62 5.33 5.08 -7.73
CA PHE A 62 5.84 4.15 -8.74
C PHE A 62 7.28 3.76 -8.45
N GLU A 63 8.09 4.74 -8.03
CA GLU A 63 9.47 4.48 -7.66
C GLU A 63 9.56 3.61 -6.41
N VAL A 64 8.70 3.85 -5.42
CA VAL A 64 8.60 3.00 -4.23
C VAL A 64 8.29 1.56 -4.65
N LEU A 65 7.30 1.38 -5.51
CA LEU A 65 6.91 0.06 -5.99
C LEU A 65 8.07 -0.64 -6.71
N SER A 66 8.79 0.08 -7.56
CA SER A 66 9.96 -0.47 -8.24
C SER A 66 11.01 -0.94 -7.25
N LYS A 67 11.31 -0.14 -6.24
CA LYS A 67 12.29 -0.50 -5.22
C LYS A 67 11.87 -1.75 -4.46
N ILE A 68 10.60 -1.87 -4.12
CA ILE A 68 10.08 -3.06 -3.44
C ILE A 68 10.25 -4.31 -4.32
N LYS A 69 9.91 -4.19 -5.59
CA LYS A 69 9.92 -5.35 -6.49
C LYS A 69 11.30 -5.74 -7.00
N GLU A 70 12.26 -4.81 -6.94
CA GLU A 70 13.65 -5.10 -7.33
C GLU A 70 14.46 -5.74 -6.21
N ASP A 71 14.03 -5.60 -4.96
CA ASP A 71 14.75 -6.14 -3.80
C ASP A 71 14.32 -7.58 -3.53
N PRO A 72 15.24 -8.57 -3.58
CA PRO A 72 14.89 -9.96 -3.32
C PRO A 72 14.24 -10.19 -1.95
N GLU A 73 14.53 -9.36 -0.96
CA GLU A 73 13.96 -9.50 0.38
C GLU A 73 12.49 -9.05 0.46
N THR A 74 12.05 -8.16 -0.44
CA THR A 74 10.72 -7.56 -0.37
C THR A 74 9.84 -7.84 -1.59
N LYS A 75 10.40 -8.36 -2.67
CA LYS A 75 9.66 -8.51 -3.93
C LYS A 75 8.43 -9.41 -3.84
N SER A 76 8.40 -10.32 -2.87
CA SER A 76 7.25 -11.22 -2.71
C SER A 76 6.11 -10.61 -1.90
N ILE A 77 6.33 -9.46 -1.27
CA ILE A 77 5.30 -8.78 -0.48
C ILE A 77 4.26 -8.18 -1.43
N PRO A 78 2.98 -8.56 -1.32
CA PRO A 78 1.95 -7.99 -2.19
C PRO A 78 1.75 -6.50 -1.89
N VAL A 79 1.61 -5.72 -2.97
CA VAL A 79 1.37 -4.28 -2.89
C VAL A 79 0.03 -3.97 -3.55
N ILE A 80 -0.86 -3.33 -2.81
CA ILE A 80 -2.08 -2.77 -3.36
C ILE A 80 -1.86 -1.27 -3.52
N ILE A 81 -2.02 -0.76 -4.74
CA ILE A 81 -1.98 0.68 -4.98
C ILE A 81 -3.34 1.26 -4.63
N LEU A 82 -3.36 2.32 -3.84
CA LEU A 82 -4.56 3.07 -3.52
C LEU A 82 -4.29 4.54 -3.83
N SER A 83 -4.83 5.04 -4.95
CA SER A 83 -4.50 6.37 -5.44
C SER A 83 -5.66 6.99 -6.20
N ASN A 84 -5.65 8.33 -6.36
CA ASN A 84 -6.57 9.02 -7.22
C ASN A 84 -6.07 9.12 -8.67
N LEU A 85 -4.84 8.68 -8.96
CA LEU A 85 -4.37 8.55 -10.34
C LEU A 85 -5.13 7.41 -11.00
N GLY A 86 -6.11 7.75 -11.85
CA GLY A 86 -7.05 6.77 -12.38
C GLY A 86 -6.99 6.59 -13.89
N GLN A 87 -6.01 7.16 -14.58
CA GLN A 87 -5.91 6.98 -16.01
C GLN A 87 -5.42 5.58 -16.35
N LYS A 88 -5.85 5.10 -17.51
CA LYS A 88 -5.50 3.76 -17.96
C LYS A 88 -4.00 3.49 -17.92
N GLU A 89 -3.21 4.48 -18.34
CA GLU A 89 -1.74 4.38 -18.37
C GLU A 89 -1.17 4.19 -16.96
N ASP A 90 -1.74 4.87 -15.97
CA ASP A 90 -1.29 4.75 -14.59
C ASP A 90 -1.58 3.36 -14.04
N VAL A 91 -2.78 2.87 -14.30
CA VAL A 91 -3.21 1.53 -13.84
C VAL A 91 -2.34 0.46 -14.48
N GLU A 92 -2.14 0.54 -15.79
CA GLU A 92 -1.30 -0.41 -16.53
C GLU A 92 0.14 -0.41 -16.00
N LYS A 93 0.68 0.78 -15.76
CA LYS A 93 2.04 0.92 -15.25
C LYS A 93 2.19 0.28 -13.86
N GLY A 94 1.23 0.53 -12.97
CA GLY A 94 1.27 -0.05 -11.62
C GLY A 94 1.22 -1.56 -11.64
N LEU A 95 0.31 -2.12 -12.43
CA LEU A 95 0.17 -3.58 -12.52
C LEU A 95 1.40 -4.20 -13.20
N LYS A 96 1.93 -3.55 -14.22
CA LYS A 96 3.13 -4.02 -14.91
C LYS A 96 4.35 -4.02 -14.01
N LEU A 97 4.46 -3.06 -13.11
CA LEU A 97 5.54 -3.00 -12.12
C LEU A 97 5.39 -4.05 -11.01
N GLY A 98 4.28 -4.76 -10.97
CA GLY A 98 4.11 -5.86 -10.04
C GLY A 98 3.12 -5.66 -8.91
N ALA A 99 2.28 -4.60 -8.97
CA ALA A 99 1.23 -4.43 -7.97
C ALA A 99 0.23 -5.58 -8.04
N ALA A 100 -0.23 -6.04 -6.90
CA ALA A 100 -1.26 -7.08 -6.82
C ALA A 100 -2.63 -6.56 -7.22
N ASP A 101 -2.90 -5.28 -6.95
CA ASP A 101 -4.15 -4.63 -7.34
C ASP A 101 -3.94 -3.13 -7.41
N TYR A 102 -4.86 -2.44 -8.07
CA TYR A 102 -4.84 -0.99 -8.21
C TYR A 102 -6.24 -0.45 -7.92
N LEU A 103 -6.39 0.25 -6.80
CA LEU A 103 -7.68 0.80 -6.38
C LEU A 103 -7.67 2.32 -6.51
N ILE A 104 -8.70 2.86 -7.15
CA ILE A 104 -8.87 4.31 -7.27
C ILE A 104 -9.64 4.78 -6.04
N LYS A 105 -9.04 5.69 -5.24
CA LYS A 105 -9.59 6.13 -3.97
C LYS A 105 -11.07 6.52 -4.03
N ALA A 106 -11.46 7.26 -5.08
CA ALA A 106 -12.83 7.74 -5.21
C ALA A 106 -13.85 6.63 -5.44
N HIS A 107 -13.43 5.44 -5.82
CA HIS A 107 -14.33 4.33 -6.17
C HIS A 107 -14.55 3.34 -5.02
N PHE A 108 -13.83 3.48 -3.91
CA PHE A 108 -13.87 2.49 -2.84
C PHE A 108 -14.09 3.14 -1.48
N THR A 109 -14.98 2.55 -0.68
CA THR A 109 -15.13 2.91 0.72
C THR A 109 -13.99 2.27 1.51
N PRO A 110 -13.67 2.78 2.71
CA PRO A 110 -12.67 2.12 3.56
C PRO A 110 -12.97 0.65 3.82
N GLY A 111 -14.24 0.29 4.01
CA GLY A 111 -14.62 -1.11 4.20
C GLY A 111 -14.30 -1.97 3.00
N GLU A 112 -14.53 -1.45 1.79
CA GLU A 112 -14.20 -2.17 0.56
C GLU A 112 -12.70 -2.35 0.38
N ILE A 113 -11.91 -1.35 0.79
CA ILE A 113 -10.45 -1.46 0.78
C ILE A 113 -9.98 -2.59 1.70
N ILE A 114 -10.55 -2.67 2.90
CA ILE A 114 -10.25 -3.73 3.85
C ILE A 114 -10.59 -5.11 3.27
N ASP A 115 -11.72 -5.21 2.56
CA ASP A 115 -12.12 -6.48 1.92
C ASP A 115 -11.09 -6.92 0.87
N LYS A 116 -10.55 -5.97 0.10
CA LYS A 116 -9.51 -6.29 -0.88
C LYS A 116 -8.24 -6.81 -0.21
N ILE A 117 -7.85 -6.18 0.89
CA ILE A 117 -6.69 -6.61 1.67
C ILE A 117 -6.90 -8.03 2.19
N ARG A 118 -8.07 -8.27 2.80
CA ARG A 118 -8.41 -9.57 3.35
C ARG A 118 -8.35 -10.66 2.27
N ASN A 119 -8.86 -10.38 1.08
CA ASN A 119 -8.89 -11.36 0.00
C ASN A 119 -7.48 -11.74 -0.48
N ILE A 120 -6.55 -10.80 -0.48
CA ILE A 120 -5.17 -11.08 -0.89
C ILE A 120 -4.42 -11.87 0.19
N LEU A 121 -4.70 -11.59 1.45
CA LEU A 121 -4.01 -12.25 2.57
C LEU A 121 -4.64 -13.57 3.01
N LYS A 122 -5.67 -13.96 2.37
CA LYS A 122 -6.40 -15.17 2.67
C LYS A 122 -5.57 -16.44 2.54
#